data_2806ec568c10fac94a09156438b8026c
#
_entry.id   2806ec568c10fac94a09156438b8026c
#
_cell.length_a   1.000
_cell.length_b   1.000
_cell.length_c   1.000
_cell.angle_alpha   90.00
_cell.angle_beta   90.00
_cell.angle_gamma   90.00
#
_symmetry.space_group_name_H-M   'P 1'
#
loop_
_entity.id
_entity.type
_entity.pdbx_description
1 polymer ?
#
loop_
_entity_poly.entity_id
_entity_poly.type
_entity_poly.pdbx_seq_one_letter_code
_entity_poly.pdbx_strand_id
1 'polypeptide(L)'
;MKFRMSPNIAVRTQNRFSEAVDFYTNVFGFQNRSNDPELGDLDANPINLLILEDDEVRGPVMELFVDDLEEARKTLEANGCKVLRWRGKGQDCYIQDPFGVIFNIWEK
;
A
#
# COMPACT_ATOMS: atom_id res chain seq x y z
N MET A 1 -1.73 20.81 6.79
CA MET A 1 -1.78 19.70 5.82
C MET A 1 -2.82 18.68 6.24
N LYS A 2 -3.61 18.19 5.33
CA LYS A 2 -4.66 17.22 5.63
C LYS A 2 -4.33 15.89 4.95
N PHE A 3 -4.32 14.81 5.74
CA PHE A 3 -4.18 13.45 5.24
C PHE A 3 -5.54 12.78 5.16
N ARG A 4 -5.80 12.06 4.09
CA ARG A 4 -7.05 11.34 3.89
C ARG A 4 -6.74 9.85 3.71
N MET A 5 -7.47 8.98 4.40
CA MET A 5 -7.28 7.55 4.25
C MET A 5 -7.84 7.05 2.92
N SER A 6 -7.02 6.32 2.17
CA SER A 6 -7.45 5.65 0.94
C SER A 6 -8.17 4.33 1.28
N PRO A 7 -9.08 3.86 0.44
CA PRO A 7 -9.67 2.54 0.61
C PRO A 7 -8.74 1.40 0.18
N ASN A 8 -7.54 1.70 -0.30
CA ASN A 8 -6.62 0.70 -0.80
C ASN A 8 -5.68 0.22 0.29
N ILE A 9 -5.56 -1.11 0.44
CA ILE A 9 -4.56 -1.73 1.29
C ILE A 9 -3.78 -2.69 0.41
N ALA A 10 -2.46 -2.54 0.36
CA ALA A 10 -1.60 -3.43 -0.42
C ALA A 10 -0.96 -4.47 0.50
N VAL A 11 -0.97 -5.71 0.05
CA VAL A 11 -0.21 -6.79 0.70
C VAL A 11 0.97 -7.10 -0.20
N ARG A 12 2.17 -6.87 0.32
CA ARG A 12 3.41 -7.16 -0.39
C ARG A 12 3.87 -8.54 0.00
N THR A 13 4.05 -9.41 -1.00
CA THR A 13 4.50 -10.77 -0.78
C THR A 13 5.93 -10.93 -1.28
N GLN A 14 6.67 -11.87 -0.70
CA GLN A 14 8.01 -12.21 -1.15
C GLN A 14 7.99 -13.62 -1.73
N ASN A 15 7.94 -13.71 -3.06
CA ASN A 15 7.88 -14.96 -3.84
C ASN A 15 6.64 -15.81 -3.57
N ARG A 16 5.55 -15.20 -3.10
CA ARG A 16 4.31 -15.92 -2.78
C ARG A 16 3.07 -15.28 -3.37
N PHE A 17 3.24 -14.55 -4.47
CA PHE A 17 2.14 -13.81 -5.09
C PHE A 17 0.96 -14.71 -5.45
N SER A 18 1.22 -15.80 -6.20
CA SER A 18 0.15 -16.70 -6.65
C SER A 18 -0.56 -17.38 -5.49
N GLU A 19 0.20 -17.80 -4.46
CA GLU A 19 -0.37 -18.40 -3.27
C GLU A 19 -1.28 -17.41 -2.54
N ALA A 20 -0.88 -16.15 -2.43
CA ALA A 20 -1.67 -15.13 -1.76
C ALA A 20 -2.96 -14.85 -2.52
N VAL A 21 -2.88 -14.67 -3.84
CA VAL A 21 -4.08 -14.45 -4.65
C VAL A 21 -5.04 -15.62 -4.51
N ASP A 22 -4.55 -16.86 -4.60
CA ASP A 22 -5.38 -18.06 -4.47
C ASP A 22 -6.02 -18.15 -3.08
N PHE A 23 -5.27 -17.82 -2.04
CA PHE A 23 -5.80 -17.84 -0.68
C PHE A 23 -6.96 -16.86 -0.51
N TYR A 24 -6.75 -15.61 -0.90
CA TYR A 24 -7.77 -14.59 -0.70
C TYR A 24 -9.01 -14.81 -1.58
N THR A 25 -8.83 -15.37 -2.78
CA THR A 25 -9.96 -15.65 -3.66
C THR A 25 -10.71 -16.93 -3.25
N ASN A 26 -10.00 -17.98 -2.88
CA ASN A 26 -10.62 -19.28 -2.60
C ASN A 26 -11.06 -19.44 -1.16
N VAL A 27 -10.32 -18.89 -0.20
CA VAL A 27 -10.65 -19.05 1.22
C VAL A 27 -11.59 -17.94 1.69
N PHE A 28 -11.26 -16.67 1.37
CA PHE A 28 -12.08 -15.53 1.77
C PHE A 28 -13.18 -15.20 0.76
N GLY A 29 -13.09 -15.71 -0.46
CA GLY A 29 -14.11 -15.48 -1.48
C GLY A 29 -14.04 -14.10 -2.14
N PHE A 30 -12.93 -13.39 -2.03
CA PHE A 30 -12.79 -12.10 -2.67
C PHE A 30 -12.62 -12.26 -4.18
N GLN A 31 -13.31 -11.45 -4.96
CA GLN A 31 -13.22 -11.51 -6.41
C GLN A 31 -12.02 -10.71 -6.92
N ASN A 32 -11.17 -11.36 -7.73
CA ASN A 32 -10.06 -10.68 -8.38
C ASN A 32 -10.57 -9.98 -9.65
N ARG A 33 -10.42 -8.66 -9.70
CA ARG A 33 -10.84 -7.82 -10.83
C ARG A 33 -9.71 -7.59 -11.82
N SER A 34 -8.49 -8.00 -11.50
CA SER A 34 -7.32 -7.75 -12.34
C SER A 34 -7.07 -8.92 -13.30
N ASN A 35 -6.66 -8.58 -14.51
CA ASN A 35 -6.14 -9.54 -15.49
C ASN A 35 -4.62 -9.49 -15.59
N ASP A 36 -3.97 -8.62 -14.81
CA ASP A 36 -2.52 -8.47 -14.79
C ASP A 36 -1.92 -9.62 -13.97
N PRO A 37 -0.97 -10.40 -14.54
CA PRO A 37 -0.36 -11.51 -13.80
C PRO A 37 0.53 -11.05 -12.64
N GLU A 38 0.82 -9.76 -12.53
CA GLU A 38 1.68 -9.21 -11.47
C GLU A 38 0.89 -8.37 -10.45
N LEU A 39 -0.42 -8.26 -10.61
CA LEU A 39 -1.26 -7.47 -9.72
C LEU A 39 -2.55 -8.22 -9.39
N GLY A 40 -2.77 -8.45 -8.10
CA GLY A 40 -4.10 -8.83 -7.60
C GLY A 40 -4.85 -7.57 -7.19
N ASP A 41 -6.05 -7.40 -7.69
CA ASP A 41 -6.95 -6.31 -7.30
C ASP A 41 -8.26 -6.93 -6.82
N LEU A 42 -8.32 -7.18 -5.52
CA LEU A 42 -9.38 -7.98 -4.94
C LEU A 42 -10.47 -7.10 -4.35
N ASP A 43 -11.71 -7.44 -4.68
CA ASP A 43 -12.86 -6.79 -4.07
C ASP A 43 -13.04 -7.32 -2.65
N ALA A 44 -12.55 -6.55 -1.69
CA ALA A 44 -12.69 -6.84 -0.27
C ALA A 44 -13.54 -5.76 0.41
N ASN A 45 -14.60 -5.32 -0.26
CA ASN A 45 -15.48 -4.25 0.21
C ASN A 45 -15.62 -4.23 1.74
N PRO A 46 -15.37 -3.10 2.41
CA PRO A 46 -15.28 -1.71 1.90
C PRO A 46 -13.89 -1.28 1.40
N ILE A 47 -12.93 -2.16 1.39
CA ILE A 47 -11.59 -1.84 0.91
C ILE A 47 -11.28 -2.55 -0.41
N ASN A 48 -10.25 -2.08 -1.09
CA ASN A 48 -9.62 -2.77 -2.21
C ASN A 48 -8.33 -3.41 -1.70
N LEU A 49 -8.20 -4.72 -1.84
CA LEU A 49 -7.01 -5.43 -1.39
C LEU A 49 -6.12 -5.70 -2.60
N LEU A 50 -4.96 -5.04 -2.63
CA LEU A 50 -4.01 -5.16 -3.73
C LEU A 50 -2.90 -6.11 -3.34
N ILE A 51 -2.60 -7.08 -4.21
CA ILE A 51 -1.54 -8.05 -3.96
C ILE A 51 -0.43 -7.81 -4.96
N LEU A 52 0.80 -7.63 -4.47
CA LEU A 52 1.97 -7.37 -5.30
C LEU A 52 3.20 -8.04 -4.67
N GLU A 53 4.18 -8.37 -5.54
CA GLU A 53 5.49 -8.81 -5.07
C GLU A 53 6.35 -7.62 -4.67
N ASP A 54 7.17 -7.79 -3.65
CA ASP A 54 8.15 -6.79 -3.25
C ASP A 54 9.31 -7.47 -2.53
N ASP A 55 10.54 -7.08 -2.86
CA ASP A 55 11.74 -7.69 -2.31
C ASP A 55 12.06 -7.20 -0.90
N GLU A 56 11.63 -6.00 -0.54
CA GLU A 56 12.04 -5.34 0.70
C GLU A 56 10.90 -5.13 1.69
N VAL A 57 9.70 -4.81 1.18
CA VAL A 57 8.55 -4.50 2.02
C VAL A 57 7.61 -5.69 2.05
N ARG A 58 7.21 -6.09 3.25
CA ARG A 58 6.32 -7.23 3.46
C ARG A 58 5.10 -6.80 4.25
N GLY A 59 4.01 -7.52 4.05
CA GLY A 59 2.76 -7.35 4.80
C GLY A 59 1.91 -6.22 4.31
N PRO A 60 0.98 -5.74 5.15
CA PRO A 60 0.04 -4.73 4.71
C PRO A 60 0.68 -3.35 4.64
N VAL A 61 0.39 -2.64 3.56
CA VAL A 61 0.75 -1.24 3.38
C VAL A 61 -0.55 -0.50 3.14
N MET A 62 -0.87 0.44 4.03
CA MET A 62 -2.02 1.30 3.85
C MET A 62 -1.65 2.48 2.97
N GLU A 63 -2.65 3.27 2.54
CA GLU A 63 -2.38 4.40 1.65
C GLU A 63 -3.04 5.66 2.21
N LEU A 64 -2.27 6.75 2.21
CA LEU A 64 -2.77 8.08 2.56
C LEU A 64 -2.73 8.98 1.34
N PHE A 65 -3.83 9.65 1.08
CA PHE A 65 -3.88 10.71 0.08
C PHE A 65 -3.49 12.04 0.71
N VAL A 66 -2.69 12.81 -0.02
CA VAL A 66 -2.23 14.14 0.39
C VAL A 66 -2.37 15.10 -0.77
N ASP A 67 -2.38 16.40 -0.47
CA ASP A 67 -2.46 17.44 -1.50
C ASP A 67 -1.08 17.82 -2.06
N ASP A 68 -0.03 17.68 -1.26
CA ASP A 68 1.33 18.01 -1.65
C ASP A 68 2.29 16.97 -1.07
N LEU A 69 2.91 16.20 -1.96
CA LEU A 69 3.72 15.05 -1.57
C LEU A 69 4.96 15.45 -0.76
N GLU A 70 5.69 16.48 -1.22
CA GLU A 70 6.93 16.87 -0.56
C GLU A 70 6.67 17.55 0.78
N GLU A 71 5.61 18.31 0.90
CA GLU A 71 5.19 18.88 2.19
C GLU A 71 4.77 17.78 3.15
N ALA A 72 4.06 16.79 2.65
CA ALA A 72 3.67 15.64 3.46
C ALA A 72 4.90 14.90 4.01
N ARG A 73 5.92 14.68 3.16
CA ARG A 73 7.16 14.07 3.60
C ARG A 73 7.80 14.83 4.76
N LYS A 74 7.93 16.15 4.60
CA LYS A 74 8.53 17.00 5.64
C LYS A 74 7.75 16.91 6.95
N THR A 75 6.42 16.96 6.87
CA THR A 75 5.56 16.86 8.04
C THR A 75 5.72 15.51 8.73
N LEU A 76 5.73 14.43 7.97
CA LEU A 76 5.85 13.08 8.51
C LEU A 76 7.22 12.86 9.16
N GLU A 77 8.29 13.26 8.50
CA GLU A 77 9.64 13.14 9.07
C GLU A 77 9.80 13.97 10.35
N ALA A 78 9.21 15.17 10.37
CA ALA A 78 9.24 16.02 11.56
C ALA A 78 8.48 15.42 12.74
N ASN A 79 7.59 14.48 12.49
CA ASN A 79 6.77 13.85 13.53
C ASN A 79 7.15 12.38 13.80
N GLY A 80 8.37 12.01 13.46
CA GLY A 80 8.94 10.71 13.85
C GLY A 80 8.72 9.57 12.87
N CYS A 81 8.21 9.85 11.68
CA CYS A 81 8.10 8.84 10.63
C CYS A 81 9.43 8.63 9.93
N LYS A 82 9.67 7.40 9.50
CA LYS A 82 10.88 7.02 8.78
C LYS A 82 10.53 6.77 7.33
N VAL A 83 11.27 7.39 6.40
CA VAL A 83 11.11 7.13 4.98
C VAL A 83 11.80 5.81 4.63
N LEU A 84 11.04 4.85 4.10
CA LEU A 84 11.56 3.56 3.66
C LEU A 84 11.87 3.54 2.17
N ARG A 85 11.05 4.23 1.39
CA ARG A 85 11.19 4.30 -0.07
C ARG A 85 10.51 5.59 -0.54
N TRP A 86 11.19 6.33 -1.41
CA TRP A 86 10.58 7.57 -1.91
C TRP A 86 10.92 7.76 -3.37
N ARG A 87 10.02 7.37 -4.26
CA ARG A 87 10.23 7.42 -5.71
C ARG A 87 9.56 8.62 -6.37
N GLY A 88 8.81 9.40 -5.60
CA GLY A 88 8.18 10.61 -6.08
C GLY A 88 6.74 10.45 -6.51
N LYS A 89 6.18 11.52 -7.02
CA LYS A 89 4.77 11.60 -7.39
C LYS A 89 4.39 10.52 -8.40
N GLY A 90 3.29 9.82 -8.12
CA GLY A 90 2.79 8.76 -8.99
C GLY A 90 3.53 7.44 -8.85
N GLN A 91 4.43 7.32 -7.87
CA GLN A 91 5.21 6.12 -7.62
C GLN A 91 5.21 5.80 -6.13
N ASP A 92 5.88 4.71 -5.75
CA ASP A 92 5.93 4.27 -4.36
C ASP A 92 6.63 5.30 -3.48
N CYS A 93 5.94 5.71 -2.41
CA CYS A 93 6.47 6.63 -1.40
C CYS A 93 6.09 6.05 -0.04
N TYR A 94 6.92 5.15 0.49
CA TYR A 94 6.63 4.40 1.71
C TYR A 94 7.28 5.05 2.91
N ILE A 95 6.47 5.27 3.94
CA ILE A 95 6.95 5.68 5.26
C ILE A 95 6.49 4.67 6.29
N GLN A 96 7.23 4.59 7.38
CA GLN A 96 6.82 3.84 8.55
C GLN A 96 6.57 4.84 9.69
N ASP A 97 5.40 4.76 10.29
CA ASP A 97 5.07 5.65 11.39
C ASP A 97 5.78 5.20 12.69
N PRO A 98 5.70 6.01 13.77
CA PRO A 98 6.37 5.65 15.03
C PRO A 98 5.88 4.35 15.67
N PHE A 99 4.76 3.81 15.21
CA PHE A 99 4.13 2.61 15.77
C PHE A 99 4.38 1.37 14.90
N GLY A 100 5.16 1.51 13.82
CA GLY A 100 5.53 0.41 12.94
C GLY A 100 4.62 0.20 11.74
N VAL A 101 3.60 1.02 11.54
CA VAL A 101 2.69 0.88 10.42
C VAL A 101 3.27 1.53 9.16
N ILE A 102 3.21 0.82 8.04
CA ILE A 102 3.72 1.31 6.76
C ILE A 102 2.58 1.90 5.94
N PHE A 103 2.81 3.09 5.40
CA PHE A 103 1.87 3.79 4.54
C PHE A 103 2.56 4.15 3.22
N ASN A 104 1.82 4.03 2.13
CA ASN A 104 2.19 4.63 0.86
C ASN A 104 1.55 6.02 0.80
N ILE A 105 2.35 7.04 0.51
CA ILE A 105 1.87 8.43 0.46
C ILE A 105 1.61 8.77 -1.01
N TRP A 106 0.39 9.17 -1.30
CA TRP A 106 -0.04 9.41 -2.67
C TRP A 106 -0.66 10.80 -2.81
N GLU A 107 -0.12 11.58 -3.73
CA GLU A 107 -0.67 12.90 -4.01
C GLU A 107 -1.90 12.78 -4.91
N LYS A 108 -3.02 13.31 -4.41
CA LYS A 108 -4.27 13.22 -5.14
C LYS A 108 -5.13 14.46 -4.94
#